data_e8b8fe63c319dc21d149985a0e71839b
#
_entry.id   e8b8fe63c319dc21d149985a0e71839b
#
_cell.length_a   1.000
_cell.length_b   1.000
_cell.length_c   1.000
_cell.angle_alpha   90.00
_cell.angle_beta   90.00
_cell.angle_gamma   90.00
#
_symmetry.space_group_name_H-M   'P 1'
#
loop_
_entity.id
_entity.type
_entity.pdbx_description
1 polymer ?
#
loop_
_entity_poly.entity_id
_entity_poly.type
_entity_poly.pdbx_seq_one_letter_code
_entity_poly.pdbx_strand_id
1 'polypeptide(L)'
;RYLRNSLKRYLSMTSGGTPKHVLSMVSSMRSGNLKEALEHFWLLRTESVRKAKHMDGFTKVIEASIRQHFPEMIFKRNHELPGYYRYSKKWDLALYDGDTFLAAIEYKSQIGSSRKNFNNRIEEAIGNAHDLRRSCKKKKLRDPWLGYLFLMEECEETTRSVEGRSSVYNNYRESLEALSEDLYDSTCLLLTNEKTCD
;
A
#
# COMPACT_ATOMS: atom_id res chain seq x y z
N ARG A 1 10.22 18.09 -18.09
CA ARG A 1 11.49 18.31 -17.34
C ARG A 1 11.22 18.84 -15.93
N TYR A 2 10.32 19.83 -15.75
CA TYR A 2 10.01 20.45 -14.44
C TYR A 2 9.35 19.48 -13.46
N LEU A 3 8.36 18.69 -13.89
CA LEU A 3 7.63 17.69 -13.08
C LEU A 3 8.54 16.50 -12.70
N ARG A 4 9.44 16.08 -13.60
CA ARG A 4 10.43 15.03 -13.32
C ARG A 4 11.39 15.43 -12.19
N ASN A 5 11.77 16.71 -12.15
CA ASN A 5 12.54 17.28 -11.04
C ASN A 5 11.73 17.43 -9.76
N SER A 6 10.40 17.61 -9.85
CA SER A 6 9.52 17.71 -8.69
C SER A 6 9.32 16.37 -8.00
N LEU A 7 9.13 15.25 -8.74
CA LEU A 7 9.09 13.92 -8.11
C LEU A 7 10.45 13.54 -7.52
N LYS A 8 11.54 13.79 -8.26
CA LYS A 8 12.90 13.59 -7.74
C LYS A 8 13.19 14.48 -6.52
N ARG A 9 12.70 15.69 -6.50
CA ARG A 9 12.80 16.61 -5.37
C ARG A 9 11.89 16.16 -4.21
N TYR A 10 10.69 15.73 -4.51
CA TYR A 10 9.73 15.19 -3.55
C TYR A 10 10.24 13.90 -2.90
N LEU A 11 10.70 12.94 -3.71
CA LEU A 11 11.35 11.72 -3.23
C LEU A 11 12.72 11.98 -2.60
N SER A 12 13.34 13.17 -2.80
CA SER A 12 14.60 13.59 -2.17
C SER A 12 14.41 14.41 -0.90
N MET A 13 13.24 15.01 -0.68
CA MET A 13 12.95 15.88 0.47
C MET A 13 12.37 15.12 1.69
N THR A 14 12.11 13.81 1.57
CA THR A 14 11.51 12.98 2.64
C THR A 14 12.53 12.46 3.67
N SER A 15 13.62 13.15 3.88
CA SER A 15 14.49 12.93 5.04
C SER A 15 14.04 13.71 6.29
N GLY A 16 12.82 14.23 6.34
CA GLY A 16 12.36 14.97 7.52
C GLY A 16 10.98 15.62 7.50
N GLY A 17 10.10 15.30 6.55
CA GLY A 17 8.77 15.92 6.49
C GLY A 17 7.65 14.98 6.11
N THR A 18 6.58 14.95 6.89
CA THR A 18 5.35 14.18 6.66
C THR A 18 4.78 14.45 5.26
N PRO A 19 4.52 13.42 4.44
CA PRO A 19 4.04 13.59 3.07
C PRO A 19 2.54 13.90 3.02
N LYS A 20 2.13 15.12 3.36
CA LYS A 20 0.75 15.60 3.18
C LYS A 20 0.27 15.54 1.71
N HIS A 21 1.19 15.41 0.75
CA HIS A 21 0.88 15.43 -0.68
C HIS A 21 0.57 14.08 -1.33
N VAL A 22 1.01 12.95 -0.78
CA VAL A 22 0.57 11.62 -1.28
C VAL A 22 -0.88 11.35 -0.88
N LEU A 23 -1.27 11.77 0.32
CA LEU A 23 -2.70 11.81 0.71
C LEU A 23 -3.52 12.72 -0.21
N SER A 24 -2.97 13.86 -0.70
CA SER A 24 -3.65 14.70 -1.68
C SER A 24 -3.73 14.06 -3.06
N MET A 25 -2.76 13.22 -3.44
CA MET A 25 -2.81 12.43 -4.68
C MET A 25 -3.88 11.33 -4.61
N VAL A 26 -4.01 10.64 -3.47
CA VAL A 26 -5.09 9.68 -3.24
C VAL A 26 -6.45 10.39 -3.14
N SER A 27 -6.52 11.58 -2.54
CA SER A 27 -7.75 12.38 -2.48
C SER A 27 -8.11 13.06 -3.81
N SER A 28 -7.16 13.19 -4.76
CA SER A 28 -7.44 13.63 -6.13
C SER A 28 -7.89 12.49 -7.06
N MET A 29 -7.86 11.25 -6.61
CA MET A 29 -8.51 10.14 -7.30
C MET A 29 -9.99 10.50 -7.49
N ARG A 30 -10.46 10.53 -8.74
CA ARG A 30 -11.89 10.68 -9.00
C ARG A 30 -12.60 9.56 -8.25
N SER A 31 -13.56 9.90 -7.41
CA SER A 31 -14.31 8.95 -6.58
C SER A 31 -14.86 7.75 -7.37
N GLY A 32 -15.21 7.94 -8.66
CA GLY A 32 -15.64 6.88 -9.56
C GLY A 32 -14.62 5.75 -9.74
N ASN A 33 -13.34 6.08 -9.91
CA ASN A 33 -12.31 5.05 -10.14
C ASN A 33 -12.06 4.18 -8.90
N LEU A 34 -12.18 4.77 -7.70
CA LEU A 34 -12.03 4.01 -6.46
C LEU A 34 -13.24 3.10 -6.24
N LYS A 35 -14.45 3.60 -6.51
CA LYS A 35 -15.68 2.81 -6.41
C LYS A 35 -15.64 1.59 -7.34
N GLU A 36 -15.25 1.78 -8.61
CA GLU A 36 -15.07 0.68 -9.55
C GLU A 36 -14.03 -0.36 -9.07
N ALA A 37 -12.96 0.08 -8.42
CA ALA A 37 -11.94 -0.81 -7.85
C ALA A 37 -12.50 -1.62 -6.67
N LEU A 38 -13.36 -1.02 -5.84
CA LEU A 38 -14.05 -1.69 -4.72
C LEU A 38 -15.09 -2.69 -5.22
N GLU A 39 -15.91 -2.31 -6.19
CA GLU A 39 -16.88 -3.21 -6.83
C GLU A 39 -16.18 -4.43 -7.45
N HIS A 40 -15.09 -4.20 -8.18
CA HIS A 40 -14.28 -5.26 -8.75
C HIS A 40 -13.64 -6.16 -7.68
N PHE A 41 -13.19 -5.58 -6.56
CA PHE A 41 -12.65 -6.32 -5.43
C PHE A 41 -13.70 -7.31 -4.88
N TRP A 42 -14.91 -6.83 -4.58
CA TRP A 42 -15.96 -7.66 -4.00
C TRP A 42 -16.46 -8.72 -4.98
N LEU A 43 -16.62 -8.38 -6.26
CA LEU A 43 -17.01 -9.32 -7.31
C LEU A 43 -16.03 -10.50 -7.39
N LEU A 44 -14.72 -10.23 -7.45
CA LEU A 44 -13.72 -11.29 -7.52
C LEU A 44 -13.58 -12.06 -6.20
N ARG A 45 -13.88 -11.43 -5.09
CA ARG A 45 -13.82 -12.07 -3.77
C ARG A 45 -14.92 -13.09 -3.58
N THR A 46 -16.13 -12.82 -4.07
CA THR A 46 -17.26 -13.76 -4.05
C THR A 46 -17.01 -14.97 -4.97
N GLU A 47 -16.36 -14.76 -6.12
CA GLU A 47 -16.05 -15.83 -7.05
C GLU A 47 -14.92 -16.76 -6.56
N SER A 48 -13.91 -16.23 -5.87
CA SER A 48 -12.77 -17.03 -5.39
C SER A 48 -11.93 -16.32 -4.34
N VAL A 49 -12.03 -16.80 -3.10
CA VAL A 49 -11.24 -16.31 -1.94
C VAL A 49 -9.73 -16.40 -2.14
N ARG A 50 -9.24 -17.25 -3.05
CA ARG A 50 -7.80 -17.55 -3.23
C ARG A 50 -7.14 -16.87 -4.43
N LYS A 51 -7.88 -16.16 -5.27
CA LYS A 51 -7.29 -15.48 -6.44
C LYS A 51 -6.70 -14.14 -6.01
N ALA A 52 -5.40 -13.97 -6.19
CA ALA A 52 -4.65 -12.72 -5.89
C ALA A 52 -5.09 -11.50 -6.72
N LYS A 53 -5.98 -11.69 -7.71
CA LYS A 53 -6.40 -10.65 -8.67
C LYS A 53 -7.40 -9.64 -8.13
N HIS A 54 -7.95 -9.85 -6.93
CA HIS A 54 -8.96 -8.94 -6.36
C HIS A 54 -8.42 -7.52 -6.08
N MET A 55 -7.10 -7.36 -5.93
CA MET A 55 -6.45 -6.04 -5.74
C MET A 55 -6.04 -5.35 -7.06
N ASP A 56 -6.23 -5.98 -8.22
CA ASP A 56 -5.81 -5.42 -9.52
C ASP A 56 -6.52 -4.10 -9.86
N GLY A 57 -7.75 -3.90 -9.39
CA GLY A 57 -8.49 -2.65 -9.54
C GLY A 57 -7.75 -1.47 -8.91
N PHE A 58 -7.24 -1.64 -7.69
CA PHE A 58 -6.47 -0.62 -6.99
C PHE A 58 -5.14 -0.33 -7.70
N THR A 59 -4.47 -1.37 -8.21
CA THR A 59 -3.25 -1.19 -9.00
C THR A 59 -3.52 -0.30 -10.22
N LYS A 60 -4.61 -0.53 -10.96
CA LYS A 60 -4.98 0.29 -12.12
C LYS A 60 -5.24 1.75 -11.74
N VAL A 61 -5.95 1.98 -10.63
CA VAL A 61 -6.24 3.33 -10.14
C VAL A 61 -4.96 4.07 -9.76
N ILE A 62 -4.04 3.41 -9.04
CA ILE A 62 -2.76 4.00 -8.65
C ILE A 62 -1.89 4.29 -9.87
N GLU A 63 -1.75 3.35 -10.79
CA GLU A 63 -1.00 3.55 -12.04
C GLU A 63 -1.56 4.72 -12.85
N ALA A 64 -2.89 4.79 -13.03
CA ALA A 64 -3.54 5.87 -13.78
C ALA A 64 -3.28 7.23 -13.14
N SER A 65 -3.39 7.32 -11.80
CA SER A 65 -3.12 8.56 -11.06
C SER A 65 -1.67 9.02 -11.20
N ILE A 66 -0.72 8.09 -11.11
CA ILE A 66 0.70 8.42 -11.26
C ILE A 66 1.03 8.82 -12.69
N ARG A 67 0.48 8.12 -13.71
CA ARG A 67 0.69 8.44 -15.13
C ARG A 67 0.20 9.81 -15.54
N GLN A 68 -0.83 10.35 -14.91
CA GLN A 68 -1.29 11.72 -15.17
C GLN A 68 -0.20 12.77 -14.94
N HIS A 69 0.70 12.51 -13.98
CA HIS A 69 1.78 13.43 -13.61
C HIS A 69 3.15 12.98 -14.13
N PHE A 70 3.32 11.67 -14.36
CA PHE A 70 4.58 11.03 -14.73
C PHE A 70 4.35 9.99 -15.83
N PRO A 71 4.05 10.40 -17.07
CA PRO A 71 3.69 9.50 -18.16
C PRO A 71 4.79 8.49 -18.52
N GLU A 72 6.06 8.85 -18.30
CA GLU A 72 7.23 8.00 -18.59
C GLU A 72 7.53 6.96 -17.49
N MET A 73 6.75 6.95 -16.40
CA MET A 73 6.97 6.02 -15.29
C MET A 73 6.74 4.58 -15.73
N ILE A 74 7.68 3.70 -15.39
CA ILE A 74 7.59 2.27 -15.64
C ILE A 74 7.01 1.58 -14.42
N PHE A 75 5.92 0.83 -14.62
CA PHE A 75 5.24 0.05 -13.59
C PHE A 75 5.48 -1.43 -13.82
N LYS A 76 5.95 -2.13 -12.77
CA LYS A 76 6.14 -3.58 -12.78
C LYS A 76 5.27 -4.19 -11.69
N ARG A 77 4.26 -4.97 -12.11
CA ARG A 77 3.34 -5.66 -11.19
C ARG A 77 3.91 -7.01 -10.78
N ASN A 78 3.61 -7.45 -9.55
CA ASN A 78 4.10 -8.70 -8.98
C ASN A 78 5.62 -8.86 -9.19
N HIS A 79 6.34 -7.75 -8.98
CA HIS A 79 7.75 -7.66 -9.32
C HIS A 79 8.63 -8.14 -8.18
N GLU A 80 9.56 -9.02 -8.52
CA GLU A 80 10.51 -9.59 -7.55
C GLU A 80 11.64 -8.60 -7.26
N LEU A 81 11.73 -8.17 -6.00
CA LEU A 81 12.80 -7.31 -5.51
C LEU A 81 13.70 -8.10 -4.54
N PRO A 82 15.01 -7.83 -4.55
CA PRO A 82 15.94 -8.55 -3.70
C PRO A 82 15.74 -8.22 -2.23
N GLY A 83 15.80 -9.24 -1.38
CA GLY A 83 15.81 -9.10 0.07
C GLY A 83 17.22 -8.94 0.65
N TYR A 84 17.29 -8.65 1.94
CA TYR A 84 18.51 -8.65 2.74
C TYR A 84 18.66 -9.95 3.54
N TYR A 85 17.56 -10.35 4.20
CA TYR A 85 17.50 -11.58 5.02
C TYR A 85 16.96 -12.76 4.24
N ARG A 86 16.26 -12.52 3.13
CA ARG A 86 15.72 -13.51 2.20
C ARG A 86 16.23 -13.22 0.79
N TYR A 87 16.15 -14.20 -0.11
CA TYR A 87 16.63 -14.04 -1.49
C TYR A 87 15.89 -12.90 -2.21
N SER A 88 14.56 -12.91 -2.11
CA SER A 88 13.72 -11.94 -2.79
C SER A 88 12.30 -11.94 -2.21
N LYS A 89 11.53 -10.92 -2.61
CA LYS A 89 10.09 -10.84 -2.38
C LYS A 89 9.41 -10.26 -3.61
N LYS A 90 8.27 -10.82 -3.99
CA LYS A 90 7.36 -10.21 -4.96
C LYS A 90 6.56 -9.10 -4.28
N TRP A 91 6.74 -7.88 -4.77
CA TRP A 91 5.95 -6.72 -4.41
C TRP A 91 4.81 -6.54 -5.42
N ASP A 92 3.64 -6.13 -4.96
CA ASP A 92 2.46 -6.01 -5.83
C ASP A 92 2.67 -4.99 -6.93
N LEU A 93 3.34 -3.85 -6.62
CA LEU A 93 3.70 -2.83 -7.59
C LEU A 93 5.08 -2.26 -7.30
N ALA A 94 5.94 -2.21 -8.32
CA ALA A 94 7.22 -1.50 -8.28
C ALA A 94 7.28 -0.44 -9.37
N LEU A 95 7.88 0.72 -9.04
CA LEU A 95 7.96 1.89 -9.91
C LEU A 95 9.41 2.19 -10.24
N TYR A 96 9.66 2.52 -11.51
CA TYR A 96 10.98 2.83 -12.03
C TYR A 96 10.96 4.10 -12.91
N ASP A 97 12.04 4.88 -12.85
CA ASP A 97 12.37 5.91 -13.85
C ASP A 97 13.56 5.38 -14.68
N GLY A 98 13.29 4.91 -15.90
CA GLY A 98 14.24 4.11 -16.65
C GLY A 98 14.61 2.84 -15.87
N ASP A 99 15.91 2.65 -15.60
CA ASP A 99 16.42 1.53 -14.80
C ASP A 99 16.49 1.83 -13.30
N THR A 100 16.16 3.07 -12.88
CA THR A 100 16.25 3.47 -11.48
C THR A 100 15.02 3.05 -10.72
N PHE A 101 15.17 2.16 -9.74
CA PHE A 101 14.12 1.77 -8.81
C PHE A 101 13.76 2.94 -7.88
N LEU A 102 12.49 3.32 -7.82
CA LEU A 102 12.00 4.47 -7.07
C LEU A 102 11.09 4.12 -5.90
N ALA A 103 10.18 3.17 -6.11
CA ALA A 103 9.14 2.89 -5.13
C ALA A 103 8.64 1.44 -5.20
N ALA A 104 8.13 0.94 -4.10
CA ALA A 104 7.36 -0.30 -4.04
C ALA A 104 6.08 -0.11 -3.22
N ILE A 105 5.01 -0.77 -3.63
CA ILE A 105 3.73 -0.76 -2.94
C ILE A 105 3.29 -2.19 -2.70
N GLU A 106 2.89 -2.47 -1.48
CA GLU A 106 2.30 -3.73 -1.07
C GLU A 106 0.81 -3.53 -0.80
N TYR A 107 0.01 -4.48 -1.26
CA TYR A 107 -1.43 -4.51 -0.98
C TYR A 107 -1.77 -5.68 -0.08
N LYS A 108 -2.63 -5.45 0.86
CA LYS A 108 -3.22 -6.51 1.70
C LYS A 108 -4.71 -6.32 1.84
N SER A 109 -5.43 -7.42 1.93
CA SER A 109 -6.84 -7.40 2.30
C SER A 109 -7.11 -8.42 3.40
N GLN A 110 -8.05 -8.08 4.27
CA GLN A 110 -8.51 -8.95 5.33
C GLN A 110 -10.04 -8.90 5.41
N ILE A 111 -10.65 -9.98 4.93
CA ILE A 111 -12.10 -10.22 4.99
C ILE A 111 -12.32 -11.36 5.96
N GLY A 112 -13.04 -11.08 7.05
CA GLY A 112 -13.21 -12.01 8.16
C GLY A 112 -11.93 -12.29 8.96
N SER A 113 -12.06 -12.86 10.15
CA SER A 113 -10.95 -13.25 11.03
C SER A 113 -9.90 -12.15 11.26
N SER A 114 -10.31 -10.89 11.23
CA SER A 114 -9.41 -9.73 11.24
C SER A 114 -8.61 -9.65 12.55
N ARG A 115 -9.24 -9.95 13.68
CA ARG A 115 -8.59 -9.97 14.99
C ARG A 115 -7.51 -11.05 15.07
N LYS A 116 -7.82 -12.26 14.59
CA LYS A 116 -6.90 -13.41 14.64
C LYS A 116 -5.64 -13.20 13.81
N ASN A 117 -5.75 -12.48 12.70
CA ASN A 117 -4.65 -12.26 11.78
C ASN A 117 -3.87 -10.96 12.02
N PHE A 118 -4.25 -10.15 13.02
CA PHE A 118 -3.68 -8.84 13.26
C PHE A 118 -2.14 -8.88 13.39
N ASN A 119 -1.62 -9.66 14.36
CA ASN A 119 -0.18 -9.73 14.59
C ASN A 119 0.59 -10.18 13.35
N ASN A 120 0.12 -11.24 12.67
CA ASN A 120 0.77 -11.74 11.47
C ASN A 120 0.86 -10.68 10.36
N ARG A 121 -0.19 -9.86 10.20
CA ARG A 121 -0.21 -8.78 9.19
C ARG A 121 0.76 -7.67 9.52
N ILE A 122 0.86 -7.30 10.79
CA ILE A 122 1.80 -6.25 11.20
C ILE A 122 3.24 -6.76 11.14
N GLU A 123 3.52 -7.97 11.59
CA GLU A 123 4.85 -8.61 11.49
C GLU A 123 5.29 -8.73 10.02
N GLU A 124 4.39 -9.14 9.13
CA GLU A 124 4.65 -9.22 7.68
C GLU A 124 4.98 -7.84 7.09
N ALA A 125 4.24 -6.80 7.47
CA ALA A 125 4.49 -5.43 7.02
C ALA A 125 5.87 -4.93 7.48
N ILE A 126 6.19 -5.09 8.78
CA ILE A 126 7.49 -4.73 9.34
C ILE A 126 8.61 -5.45 8.60
N GLY A 127 8.50 -6.79 8.48
CA GLY A 127 9.51 -7.61 7.83
C GLY A 127 9.74 -7.23 6.37
N ASN A 128 8.68 -6.95 5.61
CA ASN A 128 8.77 -6.57 4.20
C ASN A 128 9.52 -5.24 4.00
N ALA A 129 9.12 -4.19 4.73
CA ALA A 129 9.73 -2.88 4.59
C ALA A 129 11.20 -2.88 5.06
N HIS A 130 11.46 -3.45 6.24
CA HIS A 130 12.80 -3.52 6.80
C HIS A 130 13.77 -4.28 5.89
N ASP A 131 13.34 -5.44 5.38
CA ASP A 131 14.16 -6.29 4.50
C ASP A 131 14.56 -5.56 3.21
N LEU A 132 13.61 -4.88 2.55
CA LEU A 132 13.89 -4.15 1.31
C LEU A 132 14.80 -2.92 1.56
N ARG A 133 14.51 -2.10 2.57
CA ARG A 133 15.34 -0.95 2.92
C ARG A 133 16.78 -1.38 3.26
N ARG A 134 16.94 -2.46 4.02
CA ARG A 134 18.26 -3.04 4.33
C ARG A 134 18.97 -3.54 3.08
N SER A 135 18.25 -4.19 2.16
CA SER A 135 18.80 -4.64 0.88
C SER A 135 19.31 -3.47 0.02
N CYS A 136 18.49 -2.44 -0.13
CA CYS A 136 18.87 -1.23 -0.88
C CYS A 136 20.09 -0.54 -0.25
N LYS A 137 20.12 -0.38 1.07
CA LYS A 137 21.26 0.20 1.80
C LYS A 137 22.54 -0.61 1.59
N LYS A 138 22.49 -1.96 1.69
CA LYS A 138 23.65 -2.82 1.46
C LYS A 138 24.20 -2.69 0.03
N LYS A 139 23.32 -2.54 -0.95
CA LYS A 139 23.69 -2.38 -2.36
C LYS A 139 24.04 -0.93 -2.73
N LYS A 140 24.04 0.00 -1.77
CA LYS A 140 24.26 1.44 -1.98
C LYS A 140 23.27 2.04 -3.00
N LEU A 141 22.09 1.46 -3.10
CA LEU A 141 20.98 1.99 -3.89
C LEU A 141 20.31 3.13 -3.11
N ARG A 142 19.58 3.98 -3.84
CA ARG A 142 18.70 4.96 -3.23
C ARG A 142 17.67 4.27 -2.33
N ASP A 143 17.33 4.90 -1.20
CA ASP A 143 16.24 4.45 -0.35
C ASP A 143 14.91 4.61 -1.11
N PRO A 144 14.16 3.52 -1.35
CA PRO A 144 12.94 3.59 -2.11
C PRO A 144 11.79 4.19 -1.29
N TRP A 145 10.84 4.83 -1.95
CA TRP A 145 9.56 5.14 -1.35
C TRP A 145 8.72 3.86 -1.19
N LEU A 146 8.20 3.61 0.02
CA LEU A 146 7.40 2.43 0.32
C LEU A 146 5.97 2.79 0.69
N GLY A 147 5.02 2.21 -0.02
CA GLY A 147 3.59 2.31 0.27
C GLY A 147 3.00 1.01 0.77
N TYR A 148 2.02 1.11 1.68
CA TYR A 148 1.25 -0.04 2.17
C TYR A 148 -0.23 0.29 2.15
N LEU A 149 -0.99 -0.45 1.35
CA LEU A 149 -2.44 -0.32 1.27
C LEU A 149 -3.09 -1.55 1.89
N PHE A 150 -3.86 -1.34 2.94
CA PHE A 150 -4.60 -2.37 3.62
C PHE A 150 -6.10 -2.17 3.48
N LEU A 151 -6.80 -3.15 2.93
CA LEU A 151 -8.25 -3.17 2.80
C LEU A 151 -8.84 -4.10 3.85
N MET A 152 -9.78 -3.58 4.64
CA MET A 152 -10.46 -4.31 5.70
C MET A 152 -11.98 -4.31 5.44
N GLU A 153 -12.59 -5.43 5.73
CA GLU A 153 -14.06 -5.52 5.74
C GLU A 153 -14.65 -4.70 6.89
N GLU A 154 -15.65 -3.88 6.58
CA GLU A 154 -16.49 -3.23 7.57
C GLU A 154 -17.58 -4.19 8.05
N CYS A 155 -17.44 -4.69 9.25
CA CYS A 155 -18.42 -5.56 9.89
C CYS A 155 -18.38 -5.36 11.41
N GLU A 156 -19.31 -5.99 12.13
CA GLU A 156 -19.37 -5.87 13.60
C GLU A 156 -18.07 -6.33 14.28
N GLU A 157 -17.42 -7.39 13.76
CA GLU A 157 -16.12 -7.86 14.28
C GLU A 157 -15.04 -6.78 14.22
N THR A 158 -15.01 -5.99 13.13
CA THR A 158 -13.96 -5.02 12.88
C THR A 158 -14.19 -3.68 13.55
N THR A 159 -15.46 -3.23 13.62
CA THR A 159 -15.81 -1.87 14.06
C THR A 159 -16.22 -1.79 15.53
N ARG A 160 -16.75 -2.88 16.10
CA ARG A 160 -17.22 -2.90 17.49
C ARG A 160 -16.08 -2.91 18.48
N SER A 161 -16.09 -1.97 19.41
CA SER A 161 -15.28 -2.02 20.63
C SER A 161 -15.95 -2.91 21.67
N VAL A 162 -15.16 -3.74 22.33
CA VAL A 162 -15.61 -4.54 23.48
C VAL A 162 -15.07 -3.89 24.72
N GLU A 163 -15.80 -3.95 25.84
CA GLU A 163 -15.40 -3.33 27.10
C GLU A 163 -13.95 -3.63 27.46
N GLY A 164 -13.17 -2.57 27.68
CA GLY A 164 -11.73 -2.62 27.95
C GLY A 164 -10.82 -2.96 26.75
N ARG A 165 -11.36 -3.05 25.50
CA ARG A 165 -10.55 -3.33 24.31
C ARG A 165 -10.97 -2.45 23.13
N SER A 166 -9.99 -1.88 22.44
CA SER A 166 -10.19 -1.18 21.16
C SER A 166 -10.80 -2.10 20.09
N SER A 167 -11.51 -1.49 19.13
CA SER A 167 -11.96 -2.21 17.93
C SER A 167 -10.77 -2.72 17.13
N VAL A 168 -10.99 -3.72 16.31
CA VAL A 168 -9.94 -4.25 15.42
C VAL A 168 -9.49 -3.18 14.44
N TYR A 169 -10.42 -2.40 13.92
CA TYR A 169 -10.15 -1.24 13.05
C TYR A 169 -9.17 -0.26 13.72
N ASN A 170 -9.42 0.15 14.96
CA ASN A 170 -8.54 1.08 15.67
C ASN A 170 -7.13 0.50 15.87
N ASN A 171 -7.03 -0.78 16.22
CA ASN A 171 -5.72 -1.43 16.36
C ASN A 171 -4.91 -1.40 15.05
N TYR A 172 -5.56 -1.71 13.91
CA TYR A 172 -4.90 -1.61 12.60
C TYR A 172 -4.54 -0.17 12.25
N ARG A 173 -5.43 0.79 12.49
CA ARG A 173 -5.19 2.20 12.23
C ARG A 173 -3.96 2.70 12.99
N GLU A 174 -3.91 2.48 14.29
CA GLU A 174 -2.78 2.88 15.14
C GLU A 174 -1.46 2.21 14.73
N SER A 175 -1.50 0.91 14.40
CA SER A 175 -0.29 0.21 13.93
C SER A 175 0.17 0.70 12.56
N LEU A 176 -0.74 1.01 11.64
CA LEU A 176 -0.39 1.55 10.32
C LEU A 176 0.13 2.98 10.42
N GLU A 177 -0.40 3.80 11.33
CA GLU A 177 0.14 5.11 11.65
C GLU A 177 1.58 4.99 12.16
N ALA A 178 1.86 4.11 13.13
CA ALA A 178 3.20 3.85 13.63
C ALA A 178 4.16 3.33 12.54
N LEU A 179 3.70 2.42 11.66
CA LEU A 179 4.49 1.93 10.53
C LEU A 179 4.86 3.04 9.54
N SER A 180 4.01 4.08 9.41
CA SER A 180 4.30 5.22 8.53
C SER A 180 5.30 6.22 9.11
N GLU A 181 5.61 6.13 10.40
CA GLU A 181 6.64 6.96 11.03
C GLU A 181 8.06 6.44 10.75
N ASP A 182 8.23 5.11 10.70
CA ASP A 182 9.55 4.50 10.67
C ASP A 182 9.86 3.70 9.39
N LEU A 183 8.89 2.97 8.85
CA LEU A 183 9.15 1.92 7.86
C LEU A 183 8.56 2.20 6.49
N TYR A 184 7.37 2.78 6.43
CA TYR A 184 6.69 3.12 5.17
C TYR A 184 6.61 4.64 5.03
N ASP A 185 6.73 5.13 3.80
CA ASP A 185 6.54 6.55 3.52
C ASP A 185 5.06 6.93 3.50
N SER A 186 4.19 5.94 3.29
CA SER A 186 2.74 6.11 3.41
C SER A 186 2.04 4.79 3.65
N THR A 187 1.04 4.82 4.52
CA THR A 187 0.11 3.73 4.75
C THR A 187 -1.31 4.19 4.46
N CYS A 188 -2.16 3.28 3.97
CA CYS A 188 -3.57 3.54 3.70
C CYS A 188 -4.41 2.39 4.25
N LEU A 189 -5.38 2.71 5.10
CA LEU A 189 -6.40 1.78 5.58
C LEU A 189 -7.73 2.10 4.92
N LEU A 190 -8.23 1.18 4.09
CA LEU A 190 -9.57 1.25 3.51
C LEU A 190 -10.50 0.33 4.28
N LEU A 191 -11.61 0.88 4.72
CA LEU A 191 -12.71 0.14 5.31
C LEU A 191 -13.85 0.10 4.30
N THR A 192 -14.35 -1.09 3.98
CA THR A 192 -15.38 -1.28 2.96
C THR A 192 -16.26 -2.48 3.27
N ASN A 193 -17.47 -2.46 2.79
CA ASN A 193 -18.37 -3.63 2.86
C ASN A 193 -18.96 -3.98 1.50
N GLU A 194 -19.36 -5.26 1.35
CA GLU A 194 -19.88 -5.80 0.10
C GLU A 194 -21.18 -5.13 -0.37
N LYS A 195 -22.00 -4.64 0.57
CA LYS A 195 -23.34 -4.15 0.26
C LYS A 195 -23.35 -2.74 -0.33
N THR A 196 -22.46 -1.88 0.17
CA THR A 196 -22.42 -0.46 -0.23
C THR A 196 -21.29 -0.15 -1.19
N CYS A 197 -20.24 -0.96 -1.20
CA CYS A 197 -18.97 -0.69 -1.90
C CYS A 197 -18.43 0.72 -1.59
N ASP A 198 -18.73 1.21 -0.35
CA ASP A 198 -18.28 2.50 0.16
C ASP A 198 -16.98 2.35 0.94
#